data_4811f92798dc0f0baaf779f88791b177
#
_entry.id   4811f92798dc0f0baaf779f88791b177
#
_cell.length_a   1.000
_cell.length_b   1.000
_cell.length_c   1.000
_cell.angle_alpha   90.00
_cell.angle_beta   90.00
_cell.angle_gamma   90.00
#
_symmetry.space_group_name_H-M   'P 1'
#
loop_
_entity.id
_entity.type
_entity.pdbx_description
1 polymer ?
#
loop_
_entity_poly.entity_id
_entity_poly.type
_entity_poly.pdbx_seq_one_letter_code
_entity_poly.pdbx_strand_id
1 'polypeptide(L)'
;MVFNDLKKALSEVIMDLKPAPIPDEPVEFEMVTLDRSETDNSKWLSYITAALDGAKTFEIHCWNEETEWIELALQYGTLKDDDWQYGKIIIGDVTPEFVQMLLGLPKPADIEIYNKMTPFFNVFLDDKFQSCHYGTENYYK
;
A
#
# COMPACT_ATOMS: atom_id res chain seq x y z
N MET A 1 -14.55 15.69 -1.74
CA MET A 1 -14.03 14.34 -1.70
C MET A 1 -13.19 14.13 -0.48
N VAL A 2 -13.32 12.99 0.15
CA VAL A 2 -12.69 12.67 1.43
C VAL A 2 -11.17 12.89 1.42
N PHE A 3 -10.55 12.53 0.33
CA PHE A 3 -9.11 12.61 0.15
C PHE A 3 -8.57 14.05 0.33
N ASN A 4 -9.18 15.02 -0.35
CA ASN A 4 -8.74 16.40 -0.24
C ASN A 4 -9.07 17.01 1.12
N ASP A 5 -10.20 16.61 1.70
CA ASP A 5 -10.61 17.09 3.02
C ASP A 5 -9.67 16.60 4.09
N LEU A 6 -9.24 15.35 4.01
CA LEU A 6 -8.29 14.79 4.96
C LEU A 6 -6.95 15.50 4.89
N LYS A 7 -6.44 15.75 3.70
CA LYS A 7 -5.19 16.47 3.53
C LYS A 7 -5.27 17.86 4.12
N LYS A 8 -6.36 18.57 3.88
CA LYS A 8 -6.56 19.91 4.41
C LYS A 8 -6.61 19.89 5.94
N ALA A 9 -7.35 18.94 6.51
CA ALA A 9 -7.45 18.81 7.96
C ALA A 9 -6.09 18.52 8.59
N LEU A 10 -5.29 17.65 8.00
CA LEU A 10 -3.95 17.34 8.48
C LEU A 10 -3.05 18.57 8.42
N SER A 11 -3.12 19.34 7.36
CA SER A 11 -2.32 20.56 7.21
C SER A 11 -2.70 21.58 8.27
N GLU A 12 -3.97 21.76 8.55
CA GLU A 12 -4.44 22.68 9.57
C GLU A 12 -3.97 22.26 10.97
N VAL A 13 -4.06 20.97 11.28
CA VAL A 13 -3.61 20.43 12.57
C VAL A 13 -2.10 20.65 12.74
N ILE A 14 -1.34 20.42 11.71
CA ILE A 14 0.10 20.59 11.73
C ILE A 14 0.44 22.05 11.98
N MET A 15 -0.24 22.99 11.34
CA MET A 15 0.00 24.40 11.53
C MET A 15 -0.33 24.85 12.94
N ASP A 16 -1.39 24.32 13.53
CA ASP A 16 -1.78 24.66 14.89
C ASP A 16 -0.82 24.12 15.94
N LEU A 17 -0.27 22.93 15.71
CA LEU A 17 0.64 22.28 16.62
C LEU A 17 2.07 22.75 16.52
N LYS A 18 2.41 23.46 15.45
CA LYS A 18 3.78 23.85 15.16
C LYS A 18 3.88 25.34 14.94
N PRO A 19 4.08 26.09 16.01
CA PRO A 19 4.27 27.53 15.89
C PRO A 19 5.52 27.89 15.12
N ALA A 20 6.49 26.99 15.04
CA ALA A 20 7.70 27.21 14.24
C ALA A 20 7.73 26.21 13.09
N PRO A 21 8.21 26.62 11.91
CA PRO A 21 8.35 25.70 10.81
C PRO A 21 9.32 24.60 11.19
N ILE A 22 8.91 23.38 10.96
CA ILE A 22 9.80 22.23 11.08
C ILE A 22 10.53 22.13 9.76
N PRO A 23 11.89 22.14 9.79
CA PRO A 23 12.67 22.09 8.56
C PRO A 23 12.32 20.90 7.69
N ASP A 24 12.03 19.76 8.32
CA ASP A 24 11.57 18.57 7.62
C ASP A 24 10.11 18.42 7.93
N GLU A 25 9.26 19.09 7.18
CA GLU A 25 7.84 18.82 7.30
C GLU A 25 7.60 17.34 7.03
N PRO A 26 6.83 16.68 7.91
CA PRO A 26 6.44 15.32 7.61
C PRO A 26 5.74 15.34 6.26
N VAL A 27 6.21 14.51 5.37
CA VAL A 27 5.62 14.42 4.05
C VAL A 27 4.20 13.93 4.23
N GLU A 28 3.25 14.75 3.82
CA GLU A 28 1.86 14.38 3.90
C GLU A 28 1.56 13.37 2.80
N PHE A 29 1.02 12.24 3.21
CA PHE A 29 0.47 11.30 2.27
C PHE A 29 -0.93 11.76 1.88
N GLU A 30 -1.21 11.70 0.61
CA GLU A 30 -2.57 11.81 0.13
C GLU A 30 -3.20 10.43 0.15
N MET A 31 -4.47 10.36 0.54
CA MET A 31 -5.18 9.09 0.68
C MET A 31 -6.31 8.97 -0.33
N VAL A 32 -6.41 7.80 -0.96
CA VAL A 32 -7.55 7.43 -1.80
C VAL A 32 -8.15 6.13 -1.26
N THR A 33 -9.44 6.15 -0.97
CA THR A 33 -10.19 4.99 -0.54
C THR A 33 -10.97 4.40 -1.70
N LEU A 34 -10.85 3.09 -1.90
CA LEU A 34 -11.61 2.34 -2.90
C LEU A 34 -12.63 1.49 -2.15
N ASP A 35 -13.89 1.80 -2.29
CA ASP A 35 -14.95 1.19 -1.51
C ASP A 35 -15.70 0.09 -2.30
N ARG A 36 -16.82 -0.33 -1.77
CA ARG A 36 -17.61 -1.42 -2.33
C ARG A 36 -18.30 -1.08 -3.64
N SER A 37 -18.26 0.17 -4.06
CA SER A 37 -18.78 0.55 -5.37
C SER A 37 -17.86 0.13 -6.52
N GLU A 38 -16.60 -0.17 -6.22
CA GLU A 38 -15.65 -0.63 -7.23
C GLU A 38 -15.95 -2.08 -7.60
N THR A 39 -16.22 -2.34 -8.87
CA THR A 39 -16.52 -3.69 -9.36
C THR A 39 -15.27 -4.41 -9.88
N ASP A 40 -14.21 -3.68 -10.14
CA ASP A 40 -12.91 -4.22 -10.56
C ASP A 40 -11.79 -3.49 -9.81
N ASN A 41 -10.56 -3.83 -10.12
CA ASN A 41 -9.40 -3.20 -9.48
C ASN A 41 -8.66 -2.24 -10.41
N SER A 42 -9.31 -1.74 -11.44
CA SER A 42 -8.65 -0.88 -12.43
C SER A 42 -8.11 0.41 -11.83
N LYS A 43 -8.80 1.01 -10.89
CA LYS A 43 -8.32 2.22 -10.21
C LYS A 43 -7.08 1.91 -9.37
N TRP A 44 -7.11 0.82 -8.62
CA TRP A 44 -5.95 0.40 -7.85
C TRP A 44 -4.75 0.13 -8.75
N LEU A 45 -4.97 -0.58 -9.86
CA LEU A 45 -3.90 -0.84 -10.84
C LEU A 45 -3.31 0.45 -11.38
N SER A 46 -4.14 1.45 -11.64
CA SER A 46 -3.67 2.75 -12.09
C SER A 46 -2.76 3.42 -11.07
N TYR A 47 -3.16 3.43 -9.79
CA TYR A 47 -2.36 4.03 -8.74
C TYR A 47 -1.04 3.31 -8.51
N ILE A 48 -1.09 1.98 -8.44
CA ILE A 48 0.13 1.22 -8.14
C ILE A 48 1.08 1.20 -9.35
N THR A 49 0.54 1.21 -10.57
CA THR A 49 1.37 1.29 -11.78
C THR A 49 2.17 2.59 -11.77
N ALA A 50 1.52 3.70 -11.46
CA ALA A 50 2.20 4.99 -11.36
C ALA A 50 3.27 4.96 -10.25
N ALA A 51 2.98 4.34 -9.12
CA ALA A 51 3.91 4.26 -8.01
C ALA A 51 5.10 3.34 -8.31
N LEU A 52 4.90 2.30 -9.11
CA LEU A 52 5.98 1.38 -9.51
C LEU A 52 6.99 2.04 -10.43
N ASP A 53 6.59 3.10 -11.13
CA ASP A 53 7.52 3.81 -12.00
C ASP A 53 8.62 4.46 -11.16
N GLY A 54 9.85 3.98 -11.34
CA GLY A 54 11.00 4.44 -10.57
C GLY A 54 11.11 3.90 -9.16
N ALA A 55 10.20 3.05 -8.72
CA ALA A 55 10.30 2.42 -7.41
C ALA A 55 11.46 1.44 -7.36
N LYS A 56 12.17 1.40 -6.23
CA LYS A 56 13.37 0.57 -6.07
C LYS A 56 13.13 -0.62 -5.16
N THR A 57 12.37 -0.44 -4.09
CA THR A 57 12.16 -1.48 -3.08
C THR A 57 10.69 -1.65 -2.78
N PHE A 58 10.33 -2.85 -2.32
CA PHE A 58 8.97 -3.12 -1.87
C PHE A 58 8.98 -3.74 -0.47
N GLU A 59 7.87 -3.58 0.21
CA GLU A 59 7.59 -4.29 1.46
C GLU A 59 6.14 -4.77 1.38
N ILE A 60 5.94 -6.06 1.61
CA ILE A 60 4.62 -6.69 1.58
C ILE A 60 4.32 -7.27 2.94
N HIS A 61 3.11 -7.03 3.44
CA HIS A 61 2.62 -7.61 4.68
C HIS A 61 1.51 -8.60 4.38
N CYS A 62 1.59 -9.78 4.99
CA CYS A 62 0.57 -10.81 4.91
C CYS A 62 0.28 -11.33 6.31
N TRP A 63 -0.97 -11.71 6.58
CA TRP A 63 -1.32 -12.40 7.80
C TRP A 63 -0.76 -13.83 7.77
N ASN A 64 -0.49 -14.42 8.93
CA ASN A 64 0.08 -15.77 9.02
C ASN A 64 -0.73 -16.81 8.27
N GLU A 65 -2.05 -16.67 8.23
CA GLU A 65 -2.95 -17.61 7.57
C GLU A 65 -2.87 -17.52 6.04
N GLU A 66 -2.32 -16.45 5.52
CA GLU A 66 -2.24 -16.20 4.08
C GLU A 66 -0.99 -16.82 3.48
N THR A 67 -0.81 -18.10 3.73
CA THR A 67 0.41 -18.83 3.35
C THR A 67 0.69 -18.81 1.85
N GLU A 68 -0.35 -18.88 1.04
CA GLU A 68 -0.26 -18.82 -0.42
C GLU A 68 0.39 -17.52 -0.89
N TRP A 69 -0.03 -16.40 -0.31
CA TRP A 69 0.48 -15.09 -0.70
C TRP A 69 1.86 -14.82 -0.11
N ILE A 70 2.12 -15.34 1.10
CA ILE A 70 3.47 -15.30 1.68
C ILE A 70 4.45 -16.03 0.77
N GLU A 71 4.10 -17.23 0.33
CA GLU A 71 4.97 -18.03 -0.54
C GLU A 71 5.20 -17.34 -1.88
N LEU A 72 4.15 -16.73 -2.45
CA LEU A 72 4.31 -15.99 -3.69
C LEU A 72 5.25 -14.81 -3.52
N ALA A 73 5.06 -14.01 -2.48
CA ALA A 73 5.92 -12.85 -2.23
C ALA A 73 7.38 -13.27 -2.00
N LEU A 74 7.61 -14.39 -1.33
CA LEU A 74 8.95 -14.91 -1.07
C LEU A 74 9.71 -15.32 -2.33
N GLN A 75 9.02 -15.50 -3.45
CA GLN A 75 9.70 -15.73 -4.73
C GLN A 75 10.43 -14.49 -5.23
N TYR A 76 10.06 -13.31 -4.72
CA TYR A 76 10.60 -12.01 -5.17
C TYR A 76 11.36 -11.27 -4.09
N GLY A 77 11.32 -11.74 -2.86
CA GLY A 77 11.98 -11.08 -1.75
C GLY A 77 12.33 -12.04 -0.62
N THR A 78 12.61 -11.49 0.53
CA THR A 78 13.00 -12.25 1.72
C THR A 78 12.21 -11.79 2.92
N LEU A 79 12.12 -12.66 3.94
CA LEU A 79 11.48 -12.30 5.19
C LEU A 79 12.31 -11.22 5.90
N LYS A 80 11.62 -10.18 6.32
CA LYS A 80 12.20 -9.18 7.21
C LYS A 80 12.11 -9.70 8.64
N ASP A 81 13.19 -9.57 9.39
CA ASP A 81 13.19 -9.91 10.81
C ASP A 81 12.35 -8.86 11.55
N ASP A 82 11.25 -9.29 12.11
CA ASP A 82 10.27 -8.42 12.74
C ASP A 82 9.52 -9.21 13.82
N ASP A 83 9.04 -8.52 14.85
CA ASP A 83 8.31 -9.14 15.95
C ASP A 83 6.80 -9.12 15.77
N TRP A 84 6.31 -8.88 14.58
CA TRP A 84 4.89 -8.96 14.30
C TRP A 84 4.41 -10.41 14.35
N GLN A 85 3.81 -10.77 15.46
CA GLN A 85 3.43 -12.17 15.72
C GLN A 85 2.26 -12.66 14.85
N TYR A 86 1.48 -11.77 14.26
CA TYR A 86 0.27 -12.12 13.53
C TYR A 86 0.48 -12.24 12.02
N GLY A 87 1.64 -11.89 11.54
CA GLY A 87 1.90 -11.91 10.11
C GLY A 87 3.38 -11.94 9.76
N LYS A 88 3.64 -11.83 8.46
CA LYS A 88 4.99 -11.83 7.90
C LYS A 88 5.19 -10.58 7.07
N ILE A 89 6.41 -10.07 7.10
CA ILE A 89 6.83 -8.94 6.29
C ILE A 89 7.88 -9.45 5.30
N ILE A 90 7.66 -9.22 4.03
CA ILE A 90 8.56 -9.62 2.95
C ILE A 90 9.08 -8.35 2.29
N ILE A 91 10.39 -8.25 2.14
CA ILE A 91 11.05 -7.09 1.51
C ILE A 91 11.87 -7.56 0.32
N GLY A 92 12.02 -6.68 -0.64
CA GLY A 92 12.84 -6.99 -1.81
C GLY A 92 12.98 -5.80 -2.75
N ASP A 93 13.64 -6.06 -3.86
CA ASP A 93 13.83 -5.06 -4.90
C ASP A 93 12.69 -5.13 -5.90
N VAL A 94 12.30 -3.97 -6.42
CA VAL A 94 11.30 -3.90 -7.49
C VAL A 94 11.99 -4.24 -8.80
N THR A 95 11.76 -5.46 -9.27
CA THR A 95 12.29 -5.96 -10.53
C THR A 95 11.17 -6.02 -11.57
N PRO A 96 11.48 -6.13 -12.87
CA PRO A 96 10.44 -6.34 -13.88
C PRO A 96 9.55 -7.55 -13.59
N GLU A 97 10.14 -8.62 -13.06
CA GLU A 97 9.41 -9.84 -12.70
C GLU A 97 8.44 -9.59 -11.55
N PHE A 98 8.87 -8.82 -10.55
CA PHE A 98 8.00 -8.43 -9.45
C PHE A 98 6.82 -7.60 -9.95
N VAL A 99 7.09 -6.62 -10.82
CA VAL A 99 6.05 -5.77 -11.41
C VAL A 99 5.03 -6.61 -12.16
N GLN A 100 5.49 -7.55 -12.99
CA GLN A 100 4.60 -8.43 -13.74
C GLN A 100 3.74 -9.28 -12.82
N MET A 101 4.34 -9.82 -11.76
CA MET A 101 3.59 -10.60 -10.77
C MET A 101 2.50 -9.75 -10.13
N LEU A 102 2.87 -8.60 -9.60
CA LEU A 102 1.96 -7.76 -8.83
C LEU A 102 0.79 -7.26 -9.69
N LEU A 103 1.06 -6.79 -10.89
CA LEU A 103 0.04 -6.26 -11.78
C LEU A 103 -0.79 -7.35 -12.47
N GLY A 104 -0.27 -8.58 -12.51
CA GLY A 104 -0.96 -9.69 -13.15
C GLY A 104 -1.94 -10.45 -12.27
N LEU A 105 -1.97 -10.14 -10.97
CA LEU A 105 -2.87 -10.84 -10.06
C LEU A 105 -4.31 -10.37 -10.24
N PRO A 106 -5.26 -11.31 -10.35
CA PRO A 106 -6.67 -10.94 -10.46
C PRO A 106 -7.19 -10.33 -9.16
N LYS A 107 -8.22 -9.51 -9.29
CA LYS A 107 -8.91 -9.00 -8.12
C LYS A 107 -9.51 -10.17 -7.34
N PRO A 108 -9.23 -10.28 -6.04
CA PRO A 108 -9.86 -11.33 -5.22
C PRO A 108 -11.38 -11.21 -5.23
N ALA A 109 -12.05 -12.37 -5.16
CA ALA A 109 -13.51 -12.41 -5.10
C ALA A 109 -14.07 -12.11 -3.72
N ASP A 110 -13.22 -12.15 -2.70
CA ASP A 110 -13.61 -11.89 -1.31
C ASP A 110 -13.94 -10.42 -1.10
N ILE A 111 -15.18 -10.15 -0.71
CA ILE A 111 -15.67 -8.80 -0.44
C ILE A 111 -16.35 -8.70 0.94
N GLU A 112 -16.13 -9.68 1.81
CA GLU A 112 -16.85 -9.71 3.09
C GLU A 112 -16.43 -8.59 4.02
N ILE A 113 -15.16 -8.49 4.35
CA ILE A 113 -14.63 -7.45 5.23
C ILE A 113 -14.10 -6.31 4.39
N TYR A 114 -13.27 -6.63 3.40
CA TYR A 114 -12.71 -5.66 2.47
C TYR A 114 -13.10 -6.05 1.05
N ASN A 115 -13.40 -5.06 0.23
CA ASN A 115 -13.51 -5.27 -1.21
C ASN A 115 -12.08 -5.28 -1.76
N LYS A 116 -11.43 -6.43 -1.68
CA LYS A 116 -10.00 -6.56 -1.97
C LYS A 116 -9.66 -6.23 -3.41
N MET A 117 -8.70 -5.36 -3.60
CA MET A 117 -8.15 -5.02 -4.92
C MET A 117 -6.99 -5.92 -5.28
N THR A 118 -6.27 -6.39 -4.26
CA THR A 118 -5.10 -7.26 -4.38
C THR A 118 -5.12 -8.26 -3.22
N PRO A 119 -4.53 -9.45 -3.38
CA PRO A 119 -4.45 -10.40 -2.28
C PRO A 119 -3.47 -10.02 -1.17
N PHE A 120 -2.58 -9.06 -1.42
CA PHE A 120 -1.61 -8.65 -0.40
C PHE A 120 -2.24 -7.64 0.55
N PHE A 121 -2.15 -7.92 1.84
CA PHE A 121 -2.74 -7.05 2.86
C PHE A 121 -2.20 -5.63 2.76
N ASN A 122 -0.87 -5.48 2.77
CA ASN A 122 -0.23 -4.18 2.53
C ASN A 122 0.89 -4.34 1.52
N VAL A 123 1.06 -3.32 0.68
CA VAL A 123 2.19 -3.19 -0.26
C VAL A 123 2.74 -1.79 -0.13
N PHE A 124 4.00 -1.68 0.28
CA PHE A 124 4.69 -0.40 0.38
C PHE A 124 5.76 -0.34 -0.70
N LEU A 125 5.84 0.78 -1.40
CA LEU A 125 6.84 1.00 -2.45
C LEU A 125 7.70 2.21 -2.08
N ASP A 126 8.95 1.98 -1.74
CA ASP A 126 9.87 2.99 -1.22
C ASP A 126 9.19 3.75 -0.06
N ASP A 127 9.43 5.06 0.04
CA ASP A 127 8.76 5.91 1.02
C ASP A 127 7.62 6.72 0.40
N LYS A 128 7.14 6.33 -0.77
CA LYS A 128 6.23 7.19 -1.53
C LYS A 128 4.84 6.62 -1.78
N PHE A 129 4.64 5.34 -1.58
CA PHE A 129 3.34 4.74 -1.84
C PHE A 129 3.05 3.60 -0.86
N GLN A 130 1.83 3.56 -0.36
CA GLN A 130 1.35 2.49 0.50
C GLN A 130 -0.03 2.05 0.04
N SER A 131 -0.16 0.78 -0.29
CA SER A 131 -1.45 0.13 -0.53
C SER A 131 -1.78 -0.65 0.72
N CYS A 132 -2.84 -0.27 1.42
CA CYS A 132 -3.21 -0.87 2.70
C CYS A 132 -4.56 -1.54 2.63
N HIS A 133 -4.76 -2.51 3.52
CA HIS A 133 -6.01 -3.24 3.65
C HIS A 133 -6.47 -3.78 2.29
N TYR A 134 -5.57 -4.53 1.64
CA TYR A 134 -5.82 -5.18 0.35
C TYR A 134 -6.11 -4.17 -0.77
N GLY A 135 -5.52 -2.99 -0.70
CA GLY A 135 -5.65 -1.97 -1.74
C GLY A 135 -6.87 -1.06 -1.59
N THR A 136 -7.64 -1.21 -0.51
CA THR A 136 -8.81 -0.36 -0.28
C THR A 136 -8.44 1.03 0.21
N GLU A 137 -7.27 1.18 0.84
CA GLU A 137 -6.76 2.48 1.29
C GLU A 137 -5.37 2.67 0.71
N ASN A 138 -5.21 3.70 -0.09
CA ASN A 138 -3.96 3.96 -0.80
C ASN A 138 -3.44 5.33 -0.41
N TYR A 139 -2.16 5.38 -0.04
CA TYR A 139 -1.49 6.59 0.41
C TYR A 139 -0.31 6.87 -0.52
N TYR A 140 -0.18 8.10 -0.98
CA TYR A 140 0.94 8.45 -1.85
C TYR A 140 1.41 9.89 -1.58
N LYS A 141 2.67 10.11 -1.89
CA LYS A 141 3.29 11.42 -1.77
C LYS A 141 3.28 12.15 -3.10
#